data_f23088fdfb6e751b6708fb9cb00b334b
#
_entry.id   f23088fdfb6e751b6708fb9cb00b334b
#
_cell.length_a   1.000
_cell.length_b   1.000
_cell.length_c   1.000
_cell.angle_alpha   90.00
_cell.angle_beta   90.00
_cell.angle_gamma   90.00
#
_symmetry.space_group_name_H-M   'P 1'
#
loop_
_entity.id
_entity.type
_entity.pdbx_description
1 polymer ?
#
loop_
_entity_poly.entity_id
_entity_poly.type
_entity_poly.pdbx_seq_one_letter_code
_entity_poly.pdbx_strand_id
1 'polypeptide(L)'
;CERAGAGLASEREQRASSLAGIAELGWHNRPVLLSDRDIRAELDAARVVLDPYDPEMLQPASIDVRLDRWFRLFDNHRYPVIDPAVEQDGLTHVIDVGPDDPFVLHPGEFVLGSTYERVTLPDDVAARLEGKSSLGRLGLLTHSTAGFIDPGFTGHVTLELSNTATMPIKLWPGMKVGQLCFFRLSSPAAAPYGSGAHGSRYQGQRGPTASRGHLSFHRIRIEDPGTSAAEGACGSHGTHGAQHDDAASTGTEEQA
;
A
#
# COMPACT_ATOMS: atom_id res chain seq x y z
N CYS A 1 -5.22 49.33 38.39
CA CYS A 1 -5.78 48.06 37.88
C CYS A 1 -6.25 48.12 36.40
N GLU A 2 -6.33 49.28 35.77
CA GLU A 2 -6.85 49.45 34.38
C GLU A 2 -5.80 49.32 33.25
N ARG A 3 -4.51 49.34 33.57
CA ARG A 3 -3.45 49.26 32.51
C ARG A 3 -3.11 47.84 32.07
N ALA A 4 -3.49 46.81 32.83
CA ALA A 4 -3.19 45.42 32.48
C ALA A 4 -4.22 44.79 31.53
N GLY A 5 -5.42 45.36 31.42
CA GLY A 5 -6.48 44.84 30.53
C GLY A 5 -6.34 45.25 29.06
N ALA A 6 -5.73 46.43 28.79
CA ALA A 6 -5.58 46.96 27.44
C ALA A 6 -4.50 46.23 26.64
N GLY A 7 -3.45 45.71 27.29
CA GLY A 7 -2.39 44.94 26.64
C GLY A 7 -2.85 43.56 26.12
N LEU A 8 -3.67 42.85 26.90
CA LEU A 8 -4.17 41.51 26.53
C LEU A 8 -5.23 41.56 25.41
N ALA A 9 -6.00 42.66 25.32
CA ALA A 9 -6.94 42.85 24.20
C ALA A 9 -6.21 43.14 22.88
N SER A 10 -5.16 43.97 22.92
CA SER A 10 -4.33 44.28 21.76
C SER A 10 -3.58 43.07 21.21
N GLU A 11 -3.05 42.20 22.11
CA GLU A 11 -2.37 41.00 21.67
C GLU A 11 -3.34 39.92 21.10
N ARG A 12 -4.58 39.87 21.59
CA ARG A 12 -5.62 39.01 21.01
C ARG A 12 -6.07 39.49 19.63
N GLU A 13 -6.23 40.80 19.45
CA GLU A 13 -6.59 41.39 18.17
C GLU A 13 -5.44 41.27 17.15
N GLN A 14 -4.19 41.45 17.56
CA GLN A 14 -3.04 41.21 16.69
C GLN A 14 -2.88 39.72 16.30
N ARG A 15 -3.13 38.81 17.21
CA ARG A 15 -3.16 37.34 16.90
C ARG A 15 -4.32 36.99 15.97
N ALA A 16 -5.51 37.58 16.19
CA ALA A 16 -6.67 37.34 15.32
C ALA A 16 -6.43 37.92 13.91
N SER A 17 -5.83 39.10 13.80
CA SER A 17 -5.45 39.74 12.53
C SER A 17 -4.33 38.96 11.83
N SER A 18 -3.34 38.44 12.56
CA SER A 18 -2.29 37.57 12.01
C SER A 18 -2.85 36.23 11.51
N LEU A 19 -3.82 35.64 12.20
CA LEU A 19 -4.50 34.41 11.76
C LEU A 19 -5.41 34.66 10.54
N ALA A 20 -6.05 35.83 10.46
CA ALA A 20 -6.84 36.22 9.29
C ALA A 20 -5.95 36.45 8.05
N GLY A 21 -4.78 37.10 8.22
CA GLY A 21 -3.80 37.28 7.13
C GLY A 21 -3.16 35.97 6.66
N ILE A 22 -3.09 34.96 7.50
CA ILE A 22 -2.64 33.61 7.15
C ILE A 22 -3.72 32.87 6.33
N ALA A 23 -5.00 33.14 6.58
CA ALA A 23 -6.12 32.56 5.81
C ALA A 23 -6.18 33.10 4.35
N GLU A 24 -5.67 34.32 4.08
CA GLU A 24 -5.61 34.87 2.72
C GLU A 24 -4.43 34.36 1.88
N LEU A 25 -3.45 33.65 2.48
CA LEU A 25 -2.28 33.08 1.80
C LEU A 25 -2.54 31.73 1.12
N GLY A 26 -3.74 31.49 0.60
CA GLY A 26 -3.99 30.38 -0.33
C GLY A 26 -3.68 28.99 0.24
N TRP A 27 -4.07 28.70 1.49
CA TRP A 27 -3.93 27.39 2.12
C TRP A 27 -4.70 26.27 1.40
N HIS A 28 -5.59 26.65 0.47
CA HIS A 28 -6.43 25.71 -0.28
C HIS A 28 -5.67 24.83 -1.28
N ASN A 29 -4.36 25.01 -1.44
CA ASN A 29 -3.58 24.27 -2.43
C ASN A 29 -2.33 23.59 -1.86
N ARG A 30 -2.30 23.26 -0.56
CA ARG A 30 -1.20 22.50 0.07
C ARG A 30 -1.70 21.11 0.46
N PRO A 31 -0.88 20.05 0.24
CA PRO A 31 -1.18 18.71 0.75
C PRO A 31 -1.38 18.81 2.26
N VAL A 32 -2.53 18.40 2.77
CA VAL A 32 -2.88 18.53 4.19
C VAL A 32 -3.53 17.24 4.63
N LEU A 33 -3.14 16.77 5.81
CA LEU A 33 -3.88 15.76 6.54
C LEU A 33 -5.25 16.34 6.93
N LEU A 34 -6.33 15.64 6.57
CA LEU A 34 -7.68 16.11 6.84
C LEU A 34 -8.02 15.98 8.33
N SER A 35 -8.63 17.01 8.88
CA SER A 35 -9.23 17.00 10.23
C SER A 35 -10.58 16.27 10.22
N ASP A 36 -11.11 15.97 11.38
CA ASP A 36 -12.47 15.40 11.56
C ASP A 36 -13.56 16.18 10.83
N ARG A 37 -13.48 17.52 10.84
CA ARG A 37 -14.39 18.40 10.10
C ARG A 37 -14.30 18.22 8.60
N ASP A 38 -13.08 18.18 8.09
CA ASP A 38 -12.83 18.02 6.65
C ASP A 38 -13.23 16.62 6.20
N ILE A 39 -12.90 15.59 6.99
CA ILE A 39 -13.30 14.20 6.74
C ILE A 39 -14.85 14.09 6.69
N ARG A 40 -15.54 14.70 7.65
CA ARG A 40 -17.01 14.72 7.66
C ARG A 40 -17.56 15.41 6.42
N ALA A 41 -16.99 16.53 6.01
CA ALA A 41 -17.40 17.25 4.79
C ALA A 41 -17.22 16.39 3.53
N GLU A 42 -16.12 15.64 3.42
CA GLU A 42 -15.90 14.71 2.30
C GLU A 42 -16.91 13.55 2.29
N LEU A 43 -17.27 13.02 3.48
CA LEU A 43 -18.28 11.97 3.63
C LEU A 43 -19.69 12.49 3.29
N ASP A 44 -20.06 13.65 3.83
CA ASP A 44 -21.38 14.26 3.61
C ASP A 44 -21.59 14.61 2.12
N ALA A 45 -20.51 14.98 1.42
CA ALA A 45 -20.50 15.23 -0.01
C ALA A 45 -20.40 13.96 -0.86
N ALA A 46 -20.33 12.78 -0.23
CA ALA A 46 -20.12 11.47 -0.87
C ALA A 46 -18.87 11.43 -1.78
N ARG A 47 -17.85 12.25 -1.50
CA ARG A 47 -16.58 12.24 -2.21
C ARG A 47 -15.66 11.13 -1.68
N VAL A 48 -15.56 11.02 -0.35
CA VAL A 48 -15.03 9.84 0.34
C VAL A 48 -16.21 9.00 0.80
N VAL A 49 -16.17 7.70 0.54
CA VAL A 49 -17.25 6.78 0.97
C VAL A 49 -16.63 5.65 1.78
N LEU A 50 -17.19 5.41 2.97
CA LEU A 50 -17.00 4.19 3.76
C LEU A 50 -18.35 3.49 3.87
N ASP A 51 -18.41 2.21 3.51
CA ASP A 51 -19.64 1.43 3.55
C ASP A 51 -19.40 0.08 4.25
N PRO A 52 -20.03 -0.15 5.42
CA PRO A 52 -20.92 0.76 6.15
C PRO A 52 -20.14 1.86 6.90
N TYR A 53 -20.68 3.08 6.95
CA TYR A 53 -20.15 4.17 7.75
C TYR A 53 -20.84 4.25 9.12
N ASP A 54 -20.03 4.40 10.16
CA ASP A 54 -20.46 4.62 11.54
C ASP A 54 -19.82 5.92 12.06
N PRO A 55 -20.63 6.94 12.44
CA PRO A 55 -20.11 8.22 12.93
C PRO A 55 -19.22 8.11 14.16
N GLU A 56 -19.36 7.05 14.99
CA GLU A 56 -18.53 6.82 16.17
C GLU A 56 -17.10 6.39 15.83
N MET A 57 -16.82 6.07 14.54
CA MET A 57 -15.49 5.75 14.06
C MET A 57 -14.65 6.98 13.76
N LEU A 58 -15.26 8.18 13.67
CA LEU A 58 -14.55 9.41 13.35
C LEU A 58 -13.66 9.84 14.52
N GLN A 59 -12.39 10.07 14.22
CA GLN A 59 -11.34 10.51 15.13
C GLN A 59 -10.84 11.89 14.70
N PRO A 60 -10.06 12.65 15.51
CA PRO A 60 -9.64 14.01 15.20
C PRO A 60 -8.94 14.21 13.84
N ALA A 61 -8.28 13.18 13.27
CA ALA A 61 -7.58 13.24 11.99
C ALA A 61 -7.60 11.90 11.22
N SER A 62 -8.57 11.04 11.53
CA SER A 62 -8.70 9.72 10.90
C SER A 62 -10.11 9.15 11.09
N ILE A 63 -10.38 8.04 10.41
CA ILE A 63 -11.55 7.20 10.68
C ILE A 63 -11.05 5.82 11.08
N ASP A 64 -11.55 5.28 12.19
CA ASP A 64 -11.31 3.90 12.59
C ASP A 64 -11.93 2.94 11.56
N VAL A 65 -11.28 1.81 11.33
CA VAL A 65 -11.79 0.72 10.49
C VAL A 65 -11.82 -0.58 11.27
N ARG A 66 -12.78 -1.42 10.94
CA ARG A 66 -13.02 -2.70 11.61
C ARG A 66 -12.45 -3.86 10.81
N LEU A 67 -12.16 -4.94 11.50
CA LEU A 67 -11.68 -6.19 10.91
C LEU A 67 -12.87 -6.98 10.38
N ASP A 68 -12.76 -7.47 9.14
CA ASP A 68 -13.70 -8.45 8.57
C ASP A 68 -13.41 -9.86 9.14
N ARG A 69 -14.33 -10.80 8.91
CA ARG A 69 -14.25 -12.20 9.34
C ARG A 69 -13.45 -13.11 8.43
N TRP A 70 -13.03 -12.62 7.26
CA TRP A 70 -12.29 -13.37 6.27
C TRP A 70 -10.79 -13.20 6.47
N PHE A 71 -10.06 -14.34 6.49
CA PHE A 71 -8.61 -14.35 6.59
C PHE A 71 -8.03 -15.19 5.46
N ARG A 72 -6.87 -14.77 4.96
CA ARG A 72 -6.13 -15.51 3.95
C ARG A 72 -4.81 -15.98 4.54
N LEU A 73 -4.64 -17.31 4.57
CA LEU A 73 -3.50 -17.98 5.15
C LEU A 73 -2.58 -18.49 4.06
N PHE A 74 -1.28 -18.57 4.38
CA PHE A 74 -0.29 -19.15 3.49
C PHE A 74 -0.22 -20.65 3.68
N ASP A 75 -0.14 -21.42 2.57
CA ASP A 75 0.12 -22.84 2.57
C ASP A 75 1.64 -23.08 2.46
N ASN A 76 2.29 -23.10 3.61
CA ASN A 76 3.75 -23.20 3.73
C ASN A 76 4.31 -24.56 3.25
N HIS A 77 3.46 -25.54 2.97
CA HIS A 77 3.87 -26.88 2.52
C HIS A 77 3.84 -27.02 1.00
N ARG A 78 3.20 -26.10 0.31
CA ARG A 78 2.96 -26.21 -1.14
C ARG A 78 4.16 -25.79 -1.99
N TYR A 79 4.90 -24.80 -1.55
CA TYR A 79 6.05 -24.25 -2.27
C TYR A 79 7.26 -24.11 -1.34
N PRO A 80 8.48 -24.40 -1.82
CA PRO A 80 9.70 -24.21 -1.05
C PRO A 80 10.11 -22.73 -0.92
N VAL A 81 9.58 -21.87 -1.79
CA VAL A 81 9.92 -20.44 -1.85
C VAL A 81 8.76 -19.65 -2.45
N ILE A 82 8.59 -18.41 -2.01
CA ILE A 82 7.69 -17.46 -2.66
C ILE A 82 8.49 -16.71 -3.74
N ASP A 83 8.07 -16.85 -4.99
CA ASP A 83 8.64 -16.11 -6.12
C ASP A 83 7.64 -15.08 -6.62
N PRO A 84 7.89 -13.76 -6.44
CA PRO A 84 6.98 -12.71 -6.89
C PRO A 84 6.91 -12.55 -8.42
N ALA A 85 7.80 -13.22 -9.17
CA ALA A 85 7.85 -13.15 -10.62
C ALA A 85 6.83 -14.07 -11.31
N VAL A 86 6.33 -15.09 -10.61
CA VAL A 86 5.44 -16.12 -11.18
C VAL A 86 4.16 -16.25 -10.37
N GLU A 87 3.10 -16.68 -11.02
CA GLU A 87 1.88 -17.07 -10.34
C GLU A 87 2.10 -18.40 -9.61
N GLN A 88 1.77 -18.44 -8.33
CA GLN A 88 1.87 -19.65 -7.50
C GLN A 88 0.47 -20.05 -7.02
N ASP A 89 -0.15 -20.93 -7.81
CA ASP A 89 -1.51 -21.40 -7.56
C ASP A 89 -1.65 -22.11 -6.20
N GLY A 90 -2.63 -21.65 -5.42
CA GLY A 90 -2.91 -22.20 -4.10
C GLY A 90 -1.82 -21.94 -3.06
N LEU A 91 -0.94 -20.95 -3.29
CA LEU A 91 0.00 -20.45 -2.27
C LEU A 91 -0.75 -19.99 -1.01
N THR A 92 -1.97 -19.51 -1.19
CA THR A 92 -2.82 -19.04 -0.09
C THR A 92 -4.25 -19.54 -0.26
N HIS A 93 -4.95 -19.71 0.87
CA HIS A 93 -6.38 -20.04 0.91
C HIS A 93 -7.13 -19.11 1.86
N VAL A 94 -8.43 -18.94 1.63
CA VAL A 94 -9.29 -18.09 2.48
C VAL A 94 -10.06 -18.94 3.45
N ILE A 95 -10.15 -18.51 4.69
CA ILE A 95 -11.04 -19.06 5.71
C ILE A 95 -12.05 -18.00 6.17
N ASP A 96 -13.23 -18.45 6.57
CA ASP A 96 -14.26 -17.67 7.25
C ASP A 96 -14.36 -18.16 8.69
N VAL A 97 -14.04 -17.28 9.66
CA VAL A 97 -14.13 -17.67 11.08
C VAL A 97 -15.55 -17.47 11.65
N GLY A 98 -16.46 -16.94 10.81
CA GLY A 98 -17.80 -16.58 11.29
C GLY A 98 -17.80 -15.24 12.04
N PRO A 99 -19.00 -14.75 12.43
CA PRO A 99 -19.13 -13.45 13.07
C PRO A 99 -18.74 -13.43 14.55
N ASP A 100 -18.84 -14.56 15.24
CA ASP A 100 -18.77 -14.65 16.71
C ASP A 100 -17.52 -15.37 17.23
N ASP A 101 -16.71 -15.94 16.31
CA ASP A 101 -15.48 -16.64 16.66
C ASP A 101 -14.24 -15.81 16.32
N PRO A 102 -13.21 -15.79 17.20
CA PRO A 102 -11.98 -15.07 16.91
C PRO A 102 -11.04 -15.90 16.03
N PHE A 103 -10.34 -15.24 15.13
CA PHE A 103 -9.11 -15.79 14.57
C PHE A 103 -7.99 -15.70 15.61
N VAL A 104 -7.22 -16.80 15.80
CA VAL A 104 -6.08 -16.83 16.73
C VAL A 104 -4.80 -16.71 15.92
N LEU A 105 -4.14 -15.55 16.02
CA LEU A 105 -2.86 -15.26 15.36
C LEU A 105 -1.71 -15.64 16.30
N HIS A 106 -0.96 -16.68 15.95
CA HIS A 106 0.16 -17.17 16.76
C HIS A 106 1.41 -16.28 16.61
N PRO A 107 2.36 -16.35 17.57
CA PRO A 107 3.63 -15.63 17.47
C PRO A 107 4.38 -15.94 16.17
N GLY A 108 4.83 -14.89 15.45
CA GLY A 108 5.56 -15.00 14.20
C GLY A 108 4.70 -15.35 12.98
N GLU A 109 3.39 -15.52 13.12
CA GLU A 109 2.49 -15.71 11.97
C GLU A 109 2.23 -14.41 11.24
N PHE A 110 2.05 -14.56 9.93
CA PHE A 110 1.62 -13.52 9.00
C PHE A 110 0.41 -14.01 8.22
N VAL A 111 -0.67 -13.22 8.23
CA VAL A 111 -1.91 -13.53 7.51
C VAL A 111 -2.47 -12.27 6.87
N LEU A 112 -3.25 -12.43 5.81
CA LEU A 112 -3.99 -11.29 5.25
C LEU A 112 -5.39 -11.28 5.84
N GLY A 113 -5.80 -10.11 6.32
CA GLY A 113 -7.17 -9.77 6.65
C GLY A 113 -7.69 -8.71 5.68
N SER A 114 -8.89 -8.19 5.96
CA SER A 114 -9.44 -7.03 5.26
C SER A 114 -10.22 -6.13 6.20
N THR A 115 -10.41 -4.88 5.78
CA THR A 115 -11.38 -4.02 6.43
C THR A 115 -12.79 -4.53 6.20
N TYR A 116 -13.66 -4.39 7.21
CA TYR A 116 -15.10 -4.62 7.07
C TYR A 116 -15.74 -3.54 6.18
N GLU A 117 -15.23 -2.32 6.26
CA GLU A 117 -15.67 -1.19 5.45
C GLU A 117 -15.07 -1.28 4.03
N ARG A 118 -15.93 -1.06 3.04
CA ARG A 118 -15.53 -0.73 1.68
C ARG A 118 -15.18 0.75 1.61
N VAL A 119 -14.05 1.07 1.06
CA VAL A 119 -13.52 2.44 0.94
C VAL A 119 -13.61 2.88 -0.52
N THR A 120 -14.04 4.13 -0.76
CA THR A 120 -13.95 4.78 -2.08
C THR A 120 -13.35 6.16 -1.92
N LEU A 121 -12.32 6.46 -2.71
CA LEU A 121 -11.61 7.72 -2.71
C LEU A 121 -11.83 8.47 -4.03
N PRO A 122 -11.95 9.81 -4.00
CA PRO A 122 -11.93 10.63 -5.20
C PRO A 122 -10.51 10.71 -5.79
N ASP A 123 -10.35 11.40 -6.90
CA ASP A 123 -9.10 11.54 -7.63
C ASP A 123 -8.09 12.54 -7.01
N ASP A 124 -8.52 13.29 -5.99
CA ASP A 124 -7.72 14.32 -5.30
C ASP A 124 -7.49 14.04 -3.81
N VAL A 125 -7.92 12.88 -3.31
CA VAL A 125 -7.70 12.44 -1.92
C VAL A 125 -7.06 11.07 -1.92
N ALA A 126 -5.90 10.97 -1.27
CA ALA A 126 -5.26 9.71 -0.90
C ALA A 126 -5.59 9.34 0.54
N ALA A 127 -5.44 8.07 0.90
CA ALA A 127 -5.52 7.64 2.28
C ALA A 127 -4.29 6.83 2.70
N ARG A 128 -4.09 6.71 4.01
CA ARG A 128 -3.08 5.85 4.59
C ARG A 128 -3.68 5.07 5.74
N LEU A 129 -3.48 3.76 5.68
CA LEU A 129 -3.82 2.86 6.77
C LEU A 129 -2.75 2.93 7.84
N GLU A 130 -3.18 3.15 9.07
CA GLU A 130 -2.35 3.11 10.28
C GLU A 130 -2.93 2.10 11.28
N GLY A 131 -2.06 1.47 12.08
CA GLY A 131 -2.48 0.60 13.16
C GLY A 131 -3.08 1.37 14.34
N LYS A 132 -3.76 0.65 15.23
CA LYS A 132 -4.21 1.20 16.53
C LYS A 132 -3.09 1.06 17.55
N SER A 133 -2.72 2.16 18.20
CA SER A 133 -1.64 2.17 19.20
C SER A 133 -1.87 1.20 20.37
N SER A 134 -3.14 0.95 20.73
CA SER A 134 -3.52 -0.03 21.74
C SER A 134 -3.20 -1.46 21.33
N LEU A 135 -3.39 -1.81 20.06
CA LEU A 135 -3.09 -3.14 19.51
C LEU A 135 -1.59 -3.29 19.22
N GLY A 136 -0.94 -2.23 18.73
CA GLY A 136 0.51 -2.22 18.53
C GLY A 136 1.30 -2.49 19.82
N ARG A 137 0.80 -2.01 20.97
CA ARG A 137 1.38 -2.30 22.30
C ARG A 137 1.20 -3.75 22.75
N LEU A 138 0.31 -4.50 22.12
CA LEU A 138 0.14 -5.93 22.32
C LEU A 138 0.96 -6.76 21.33
N GLY A 139 1.68 -6.10 20.41
CA GLY A 139 2.50 -6.76 19.38
C GLY A 139 1.77 -7.07 18.08
N LEU A 140 0.55 -6.53 17.88
CA LEU A 140 -0.13 -6.67 16.60
C LEU A 140 0.34 -5.59 15.62
N LEU A 141 0.85 -6.00 14.47
CA LEU A 141 1.03 -5.15 13.29
C LEU A 141 -0.21 -5.32 12.40
N THR A 142 -0.79 -4.21 11.98
CA THR A 142 -1.99 -4.20 11.10
C THR A 142 -1.61 -4.13 9.63
N HIS A 143 -0.46 -3.53 9.33
CA HIS A 143 0.19 -3.55 8.02
C HIS A 143 1.71 -3.42 8.23
N SER A 144 2.48 -3.99 7.32
CA SER A 144 3.95 -3.94 7.44
C SER A 144 4.55 -2.84 6.58
N THR A 145 4.13 -2.68 5.33
CA THR A 145 4.80 -1.78 4.38
C THR A 145 3.86 -0.99 3.46
N ALA A 146 2.71 -1.51 3.09
CA ALA A 146 1.88 -1.00 2.00
C ALA A 146 0.60 -0.31 2.50
N GLY A 147 0.75 0.62 3.45
CA GLY A 147 -0.38 1.36 4.03
C GLY A 147 -0.96 2.47 3.15
N PHE A 148 -0.31 2.84 2.02
CA PHE A 148 -0.78 3.92 1.16
C PHE A 148 -1.88 3.45 0.22
N ILE A 149 -2.95 4.24 0.11
CA ILE A 149 -4.13 3.99 -0.72
C ILE A 149 -4.25 5.14 -1.70
N ASP A 150 -4.10 4.83 -2.98
CA ASP A 150 -4.10 5.81 -4.06
C ASP A 150 -5.46 6.48 -4.28
N PRO A 151 -5.48 7.74 -4.76
CA PRO A 151 -6.69 8.40 -5.22
C PRO A 151 -7.41 7.59 -6.29
N GLY A 152 -8.73 7.52 -6.24
CA GLY A 152 -9.57 6.72 -7.15
C GLY A 152 -9.76 5.27 -6.72
N PHE A 153 -9.10 4.80 -5.67
CA PHE A 153 -9.30 3.45 -5.15
C PHE A 153 -10.74 3.23 -4.70
N THR A 154 -11.24 2.03 -4.98
CA THR A 154 -12.50 1.51 -4.47
C THR A 154 -12.34 0.04 -4.12
N GLY A 155 -12.69 -0.37 -2.89
CA GLY A 155 -12.58 -1.76 -2.44
C GLY A 155 -12.44 -1.89 -0.92
N HIS A 156 -12.34 -3.12 -0.44
CA HIS A 156 -11.91 -3.40 0.93
C HIS A 156 -10.39 -3.28 0.99
N VAL A 157 -9.86 -2.69 2.07
CA VAL A 157 -8.40 -2.59 2.24
C VAL A 157 -7.88 -3.90 2.80
N THR A 158 -6.91 -4.50 2.12
CA THR A 158 -6.24 -5.70 2.64
C THR A 158 -5.30 -5.30 3.78
N LEU A 159 -5.35 -6.06 4.86
CA LEU A 159 -4.54 -5.89 6.07
C LEU A 159 -3.46 -6.96 6.11
N GLU A 160 -2.22 -6.54 6.39
CA GLU A 160 -1.06 -7.41 6.53
C GLU A 160 -0.80 -7.70 8.01
N LEU A 161 -1.61 -8.58 8.59
CA LEU A 161 -1.63 -8.84 10.03
C LEU A 161 -0.47 -9.73 10.45
N SER A 162 0.30 -9.28 11.44
CA SER A 162 1.42 -10.03 11.99
C SER A 162 1.50 -9.90 13.51
N ASN A 163 1.83 -11.01 14.19
CA ASN A 163 2.01 -11.05 15.63
C ASN A 163 3.50 -11.10 15.98
N THR A 164 4.02 -10.00 16.51
CA THR A 164 5.42 -9.89 16.99
C THR A 164 5.57 -10.16 18.49
N ALA A 165 4.46 -10.41 19.20
CA ALA A 165 4.48 -10.78 20.60
C ALA A 165 4.86 -12.25 20.80
N THR A 166 5.04 -12.66 22.05
CA THR A 166 5.36 -14.05 22.43
C THR A 166 4.12 -14.88 22.74
N MET A 167 2.94 -14.28 22.76
CA MET A 167 1.66 -14.94 23.04
C MET A 167 0.69 -14.80 21.86
N PRO A 168 -0.19 -15.79 21.63
CA PRO A 168 -1.23 -15.68 20.62
C PRO A 168 -2.16 -14.50 20.88
N ILE A 169 -2.59 -13.83 19.81
CA ILE A 169 -3.52 -12.71 19.83
C ILE A 169 -4.84 -13.16 19.22
N LYS A 170 -5.97 -12.93 19.91
CA LYS A 170 -7.31 -13.13 19.38
C LYS A 170 -7.75 -11.92 18.59
N LEU A 171 -8.09 -12.15 17.32
CA LEU A 171 -8.62 -11.14 16.41
C LEU A 171 -10.10 -11.40 16.19
N TRP A 172 -10.95 -10.51 16.69
CA TRP A 172 -12.40 -10.64 16.60
C TRP A 172 -12.94 -9.90 15.37
N PRO A 173 -13.78 -10.51 14.55
CA PRO A 173 -14.54 -9.80 13.53
C PRO A 173 -15.26 -8.59 14.12
N GLY A 174 -15.26 -7.46 13.40
CA GLY A 174 -15.88 -6.22 13.85
C GLY A 174 -15.06 -5.38 14.84
N MET A 175 -13.93 -5.89 15.36
CA MET A 175 -13.06 -5.08 16.23
C MET A 175 -12.40 -3.94 15.45
N LYS A 176 -12.19 -2.79 16.09
CA LYS A 176 -11.39 -1.68 15.54
C LYS A 176 -9.94 -2.13 15.42
N VAL A 177 -9.45 -2.34 14.19
CA VAL A 177 -8.13 -2.92 13.92
C VAL A 177 -7.12 -1.90 13.43
N GLY A 178 -7.60 -0.84 12.77
CA GLY A 178 -6.78 0.22 12.19
C GLY A 178 -7.53 1.53 12.09
N GLN A 179 -6.93 2.49 11.42
CA GLN A 179 -7.51 3.79 11.11
C GLN A 179 -7.01 4.28 9.76
N LEU A 180 -7.85 5.02 9.04
CA LEU A 180 -7.52 5.67 7.78
C LEU A 180 -7.30 7.16 8.01
N CYS A 181 -6.11 7.64 7.68
CA CYS A 181 -5.78 9.05 7.57
C CYS A 181 -5.94 9.50 6.12
N PHE A 182 -6.53 10.68 5.87
CA PHE A 182 -6.80 11.17 4.53
C PHE A 182 -5.96 12.39 4.21
N PHE A 183 -5.41 12.43 2.99
CA PHE A 183 -4.52 13.49 2.52
C PHE A 183 -5.08 14.09 1.24
N ARG A 184 -5.30 15.40 1.23
CA ARG A 184 -5.65 16.09 0.00
C ARG A 184 -4.40 16.30 -0.86
N LEU A 185 -4.48 15.93 -2.13
CA LEU A 185 -3.42 16.17 -3.10
C LEU A 185 -3.34 17.67 -3.44
N SER A 186 -2.19 18.11 -3.93
CA SER A 186 -2.00 19.47 -4.44
C SER A 186 -2.81 19.76 -5.71
N SER A 187 -3.17 18.72 -6.47
CA SER A 187 -4.07 18.74 -7.62
C SER A 187 -4.62 17.33 -7.82
N PRO A 188 -5.76 17.15 -8.52
CA PRO A 188 -6.27 15.82 -8.86
C PRO A 188 -5.23 15.02 -9.63
N ALA A 189 -5.19 13.70 -9.38
CA ALA A 189 -4.32 12.79 -10.10
C ALA A 189 -4.71 12.73 -11.58
N ALA A 190 -3.75 12.91 -12.48
CA ALA A 190 -4.01 12.81 -13.91
C ALA A 190 -4.44 11.39 -14.35
N ALA A 191 -4.03 10.38 -13.60
CA ALA A 191 -4.39 8.97 -13.84
C ALA A 191 -4.70 8.30 -12.49
N PRO A 192 -5.89 8.50 -11.93
CA PRO A 192 -6.26 7.93 -10.64
C PRO A 192 -6.33 6.39 -10.72
N TYR A 193 -6.24 5.74 -9.57
CA TYR A 193 -6.33 4.29 -9.46
C TYR A 193 -7.65 3.79 -10.07
N GLY A 194 -7.59 2.75 -10.90
CA GLY A 194 -8.76 2.25 -11.64
C GLY A 194 -8.99 2.88 -13.00
N SER A 195 -8.26 3.94 -13.39
CA SER A 195 -8.39 4.58 -14.72
C SER A 195 -7.83 3.74 -15.89
N GLY A 196 -7.16 2.62 -15.60
CA GLY A 196 -6.54 1.76 -16.61
C GLY A 196 -5.13 2.18 -17.03
N ALA A 197 -4.67 3.38 -16.64
CA ALA A 197 -3.35 3.87 -17.03
C ALA A 197 -2.18 3.20 -16.26
N HIS A 198 -2.43 2.73 -15.05
CA HIS A 198 -1.40 2.19 -14.14
C HIS A 198 -1.85 0.88 -13.51
N GLY A 199 -2.02 -0.20 -14.27
CA GLY A 199 -2.18 -1.57 -13.77
C GLY A 199 -2.84 -1.73 -12.39
N SER A 200 -4.01 -1.11 -12.17
CA SER A 200 -4.74 -1.05 -10.89
C SER A 200 -5.23 -2.44 -10.49
N ARG A 201 -4.37 -3.22 -9.82
CA ARG A 201 -4.54 -4.66 -9.60
C ARG A 201 -5.64 -5.01 -8.62
N TYR A 202 -5.95 -4.09 -7.72
CA TYR A 202 -6.83 -4.36 -6.56
C TYR A 202 -8.09 -3.51 -6.58
N GLN A 203 -8.43 -2.87 -7.71
CA GLN A 203 -9.67 -2.11 -7.85
C GLN A 203 -10.87 -3.03 -7.70
N GLY A 204 -11.83 -2.64 -6.85
CA GLY A 204 -13.04 -3.41 -6.57
C GLY A 204 -12.82 -4.68 -5.73
N GLN A 205 -11.64 -4.88 -5.14
CA GLN A 205 -11.36 -6.08 -4.34
C GLN A 205 -12.35 -6.23 -3.18
N ARG A 206 -12.67 -7.48 -2.85
CA ARG A 206 -13.49 -7.86 -1.71
C ARG A 206 -12.76 -8.88 -0.86
N GLY A 207 -12.74 -8.63 0.45
CA GLY A 207 -12.01 -9.46 1.41
C GLY A 207 -10.50 -9.42 1.21
N PRO A 208 -9.74 -10.29 1.90
CA PRO A 208 -8.29 -10.35 1.81
C PRO A 208 -7.85 -10.94 0.46
N THR A 209 -7.36 -10.10 -0.44
CA THR A 209 -6.95 -10.48 -1.79
C THR A 209 -5.50 -10.94 -1.80
N ALA A 210 -5.20 -12.05 -2.50
CA ALA A 210 -3.84 -12.52 -2.69
C ALA A 210 -2.99 -11.54 -3.50
N SER A 211 -1.67 -11.64 -3.37
CA SER A 211 -0.75 -10.85 -4.18
C SER A 211 -0.96 -11.11 -5.67
N ARG A 212 -0.98 -10.02 -6.44
CA ARG A 212 -1.00 -10.02 -7.91
C ARG A 212 0.30 -9.42 -8.47
N GLY A 213 1.38 -9.53 -7.71
CA GLY A 213 2.70 -8.96 -8.07
C GLY A 213 3.22 -9.46 -9.42
N HIS A 214 3.04 -10.75 -9.71
CA HIS A 214 3.47 -11.39 -10.95
C HIS A 214 2.92 -10.73 -12.22
N LEU A 215 1.70 -10.16 -12.18
CA LEU A 215 1.06 -9.52 -13.35
C LEU A 215 1.82 -8.30 -13.90
N SER A 216 2.70 -7.72 -13.11
CA SER A 216 3.51 -6.57 -13.52
C SER A 216 4.95 -6.71 -13.05
N PHE A 217 5.37 -7.95 -12.80
CA PHE A 217 6.76 -8.17 -12.42
C PHE A 217 7.66 -7.69 -13.55
N HIS A 218 8.58 -6.81 -13.21
CA HIS A 218 9.60 -6.29 -14.11
C HIS A 218 10.89 -6.14 -13.33
N ARG A 219 12.00 -6.59 -13.95
CA ARG A 219 13.34 -6.34 -13.44
C ARG A 219 14.24 -5.85 -14.54
N ILE A 220 15.10 -4.92 -14.26
CA ILE A 220 16.24 -4.60 -15.12
C ILE A 220 17.37 -5.60 -14.82
N ARG A 221 18.10 -6.00 -15.85
CA ARG A 221 19.34 -6.75 -15.65
C ARG A 221 20.40 -5.75 -15.19
N ILE A 222 20.96 -6.00 -14.02
CA ILE A 222 22.09 -5.20 -13.52
C ILE A 222 23.33 -5.79 -14.17
N GLU A 223 23.98 -5.02 -15.06
CA GLU A 223 25.23 -5.38 -15.69
C GLU A 223 26.40 -4.89 -14.82
N ASP A 224 27.47 -5.67 -14.78
CA ASP A 224 28.67 -5.29 -14.03
C ASP A 224 29.33 -4.10 -14.73
N PRO A 225 29.54 -2.95 -14.08
CA PRO A 225 30.10 -1.77 -14.74
C PRO A 225 31.52 -1.97 -15.29
N GLY A 226 32.16 -3.12 -15.02
CA GLY A 226 33.46 -3.50 -15.53
C GLY A 226 33.48 -4.21 -16.89
N THR A 227 32.34 -4.70 -17.42
CA THR A 227 32.31 -5.49 -18.65
C THR A 227 32.11 -4.68 -19.92
N SER A 228 31.65 -3.43 -19.86
CA SER A 228 31.42 -2.59 -21.05
C SER A 228 32.68 -1.90 -21.60
N ALA A 229 33.82 -1.97 -20.88
CA ALA A 229 35.04 -1.29 -21.29
C ALA A 229 36.04 -2.18 -22.09
N ALA A 230 35.79 -3.50 -22.24
CA ALA A 230 36.74 -4.43 -22.82
C ALA A 230 36.48 -4.79 -24.33
N GLU A 231 35.32 -4.43 -24.89
CA GLU A 231 34.97 -4.76 -26.27
C GLU A 231 35.24 -3.64 -27.28
N GLY A 232 35.76 -2.48 -26.83
CA GLY A 232 36.03 -1.33 -27.69
C GLY A 232 37.48 -1.18 -28.20
N ALA A 233 38.42 -2.07 -27.84
CA ALA A 233 39.83 -1.91 -28.15
C ALA A 233 40.45 -3.15 -28.85
N CYS A 234 39.87 -3.57 -29.96
CA CYS A 234 40.63 -4.38 -30.94
C CYS A 234 40.18 -3.99 -32.36
N GLY A 235 40.64 -2.82 -32.77
CA GLY A 235 40.52 -2.31 -34.12
C GLY A 235 41.80 -2.61 -34.90
N SER A 236 41.63 -3.32 -35.97
CA SER A 236 42.39 -3.27 -37.22
C SER A 236 43.93 -3.30 -37.16
N HIS A 237 44.50 -4.43 -37.47
CA HIS A 237 45.66 -4.48 -38.36
C HIS A 237 45.46 -5.65 -39.33
N GLY A 238 45.30 -5.31 -40.63
CA GLY A 238 45.26 -6.25 -41.72
C GLY A 238 46.63 -6.80 -42.01
N THR A 239 46.70 -7.96 -42.63
CA THR A 239 47.34 -8.21 -43.91
C THR A 239 47.32 -9.71 -44.23
N HIS A 240 46.95 -9.98 -45.53
CA HIS A 240 47.40 -11.01 -46.44
C HIS A 240 47.35 -12.50 -46.05
N GLY A 241 46.48 -13.22 -46.68
CA GLY A 241 46.71 -14.11 -47.78
C GLY A 241 47.37 -15.45 -47.46
N ALA A 242 46.61 -16.52 -47.66
CA ALA A 242 47.04 -17.72 -48.45
C ALA A 242 45.87 -18.72 -48.48
N GLN A 243 45.45 -19.02 -49.65
CA GLN A 243 44.64 -20.18 -50.02
C GLN A 243 45.43 -21.45 -49.71
N HIS A 244 44.78 -22.50 -49.24
CA HIS A 244 45.03 -23.85 -49.70
C HIS A 244 43.81 -24.74 -49.42
N ASP A 245 43.48 -25.43 -50.48
CA ASP A 245 42.43 -26.41 -50.67
C ASP A 245 42.65 -27.70 -49.87
N ASP A 246 41.61 -28.43 -49.83
CA ASP A 246 41.44 -29.87 -50.00
C ASP A 246 40.93 -30.73 -48.81
N ALA A 247 39.83 -31.34 -49.16
CA ALA A 247 39.45 -32.77 -49.07
C ALA A 247 38.90 -33.35 -47.78
N ALA A 248 37.63 -33.61 -47.89
CA ALA A 248 36.92 -34.89 -47.76
C ALA A 248 37.38 -35.95 -46.73
N SER A 249 36.49 -36.38 -45.85
CA SER A 249 35.98 -37.80 -45.78
C SER A 249 35.06 -37.92 -44.55
N THR A 250 33.77 -38.19 -44.75
CA THR A 250 33.05 -39.49 -44.63
C THR A 250 33.35 -40.34 -43.39
N GLY A 251 32.27 -40.69 -42.68
CA GLY A 251 32.17 -41.83 -41.75
C GLY A 251 31.24 -41.55 -40.59
N THR A 252 29.97 -41.77 -40.71
CA THR A 252 29.13 -42.96 -40.43
C THR A 252 29.17 -43.48 -39.00
N GLU A 253 27.94 -43.56 -38.42
CA GLU A 253 27.40 -44.59 -37.50
C GLU A 253 28.09 -44.73 -36.13
N GLU A 254 27.44 -45.10 -35.03
CA GLU A 254 26.16 -45.76 -34.70
C GLU A 254 26.01 -45.72 -33.16
N GLN A 255 24.77 -45.72 -32.72
CA GLN A 255 24.13 -46.29 -31.55
C GLN A 255 24.96 -46.70 -30.30
N ALA A 256 24.58 -46.22 -29.18
CA ALA A 256 24.04 -47.00 -28.03
C ALA A 256 23.35 -46.05 -27.05
#